data_8cbab1903c129246ec1f653f883bdf0e
#
_entry.id   8cbab1903c129246ec1f653f883bdf0e
#
_cell.length_a   1.000
_cell.length_b   1.000
_cell.length_c   1.000
_cell.angle_alpha   90.00
_cell.angle_beta   90.00
_cell.angle_gamma   90.00
#
_symmetry.space_group_name_H-M   'P 1'
#
loop_
_entity.id
_entity.type
_entity.pdbx_description
1 polymer ?
#
loop_
_entity_poly.entity_id
_entity_poly.type
_entity_poly.pdbx_seq_one_letter_code
_entity_poly.pdbx_strand_id
1 'polypeptide(L)'
;MLRPTGWTRLREWVLVWVCGGMLGALAADAAIGSYEAGISPIKPILFTLAAVFVCICVSLVNKPRLCLAVLGVALLPAVRLFDAAVLRRFDSSYQDQIAMDLMRMLLVFIAIVAVLSTEKWQKTALWAAVSAMLLTTGSEICEMLGMVKFTSIPGRFAGFNSHPNFPPVLLCEMLGIIFALSKNFRFNCLMIAVAVPGVALTYGRSGMVILALLCGAYVLLNARRNFGFLLLVTIIAVPLLGIGVAVLQSGTQQGVMKDKNTADRLEAIYNLDFDKLKSPERVKDLNDAWEMAAKKPLLGHGTGISGTIFAPHNEYVSLWLELGIPGLVLFAGTWLWLITRSVLTGGQAGYLIFALIAYTPFGQGRIEVPHFSLAMITAACVLWPKRYQFTLRSLQAVDRSHVHQNVVGQA
;
A
#
# COMPACT_ATOMS: atom_id res chain seq x y z
N MET A 1 11.10 25.76 27.90
CA MET A 1 10.72 25.43 26.52
C MET A 1 9.99 26.62 25.92
N LEU A 2 10.52 27.23 24.85
CA LEU A 2 9.85 28.33 24.15
C LEU A 2 8.57 27.82 23.48
N ARG A 3 7.45 28.52 23.65
CA ARG A 3 6.21 28.20 22.96
C ARG A 3 6.44 28.28 21.45
N PRO A 4 5.98 27.29 20.66
CA PRO A 4 6.14 27.35 19.22
C PRO A 4 5.48 28.61 18.65
N THR A 5 6.20 29.34 17.81
CA THR A 5 5.67 30.53 17.11
C THR A 5 4.50 30.13 16.21
N GLY A 6 3.61 31.06 15.85
CA GLY A 6 2.48 30.79 14.94
C GLY A 6 2.95 30.16 13.62
N TRP A 7 4.11 30.61 13.09
CA TRP A 7 4.73 30.07 11.88
C TRP A 7 5.15 28.60 12.00
N THR A 8 5.69 28.19 13.15
CA THR A 8 6.07 26.78 13.39
C THR A 8 4.84 25.88 13.39
N ARG A 9 3.73 26.33 14.00
CA ARG A 9 2.46 25.57 14.01
C ARG A 9 1.86 25.45 12.62
N LEU A 10 1.82 26.52 11.84
CA LEU A 10 1.33 26.50 10.46
C LEU A 10 2.11 25.51 9.60
N ARG A 11 3.44 25.55 9.68
CA ARG A 11 4.33 24.65 8.94
C ARG A 11 4.10 23.17 9.30
N GLU A 12 3.93 22.86 10.59
CA GLU A 12 3.61 21.51 11.04
C GLU A 12 2.21 21.07 10.59
N TRP A 13 1.25 21.98 10.59
CA TRP A 13 -0.10 21.72 10.11
C TRP A 13 -0.10 21.40 8.61
N VAL A 14 0.56 22.19 7.78
CA VAL A 14 0.70 21.94 6.34
C VAL A 14 1.37 20.59 6.08
N LEU A 15 2.46 20.26 6.79
CA LEU A 15 3.14 18.98 6.62
C LEU A 15 2.22 17.80 6.94
N VAL A 16 1.52 17.85 8.06
CA VAL A 16 0.71 16.70 8.51
C VAL A 16 -0.56 16.57 7.69
N TRP A 17 -1.28 17.65 7.47
CA TRP A 17 -2.61 17.58 6.86
C TRP A 17 -2.58 17.66 5.35
N VAL A 18 -1.84 18.59 4.79
CA VAL A 18 -1.78 18.76 3.33
C VAL A 18 -0.96 17.64 2.69
N CYS A 19 0.30 17.45 3.15
CA CYS A 19 1.13 16.38 2.59
C CYS A 19 0.57 15.00 2.93
N GLY A 20 0.04 14.79 4.14
CA GLY A 20 -0.61 13.54 4.50
C GLY A 20 -1.84 13.25 3.64
N GLY A 21 -2.69 14.25 3.42
CA GLY A 21 -3.84 14.14 2.52
C GLY A 21 -3.45 13.84 1.07
N MET A 22 -2.42 14.54 0.54
CA MET A 22 -1.89 14.29 -0.81
C MET A 22 -1.30 12.88 -0.95
N LEU A 23 -0.51 12.42 0.02
CA LEU A 23 0.02 11.05 0.02
C LEU A 23 -1.10 10.01 0.11
N GLY A 24 -2.15 10.29 0.89
CA GLY A 24 -3.34 9.45 0.96
C GLY A 24 -4.09 9.39 -0.37
N ALA A 25 -4.25 10.52 -1.05
CA ALA A 25 -4.88 10.58 -2.37
C ALA A 25 -4.05 9.85 -3.44
N LEU A 26 -2.70 9.96 -3.39
CA LEU A 26 -1.81 9.19 -4.25
C LEU A 26 -1.90 7.69 -3.93
N ALA A 27 -1.93 7.31 -2.66
CA ALA A 27 -2.06 5.91 -2.23
C ALA A 27 -3.39 5.29 -2.64
N ALA A 28 -4.48 6.06 -2.64
CA ALA A 28 -5.81 5.64 -3.08
C ALA A 28 -5.99 5.66 -4.61
N ASP A 29 -4.97 6.00 -5.40
CA ASP A 29 -5.04 6.22 -6.85
C ASP A 29 -6.15 7.22 -7.27
N ALA A 30 -6.50 8.15 -6.39
CA ALA A 30 -7.63 9.06 -6.58
C ALA A 30 -7.52 9.90 -7.86
N ALA A 31 -6.30 10.24 -8.29
CA ALA A 31 -6.05 10.98 -9.52
C ALA A 31 -6.38 10.15 -10.78
N ILE A 32 -6.00 8.87 -10.79
CA ILE A 32 -6.28 7.95 -11.90
C ILE A 32 -7.78 7.68 -11.97
N GLY A 33 -8.37 7.20 -10.89
CA GLY A 33 -9.78 6.86 -10.84
C GLY A 33 -10.68 8.04 -11.19
N SER A 34 -10.38 9.26 -10.69
CA SER A 34 -11.13 10.46 -11.04
C SER A 34 -11.01 10.83 -12.52
N TYR A 35 -9.86 10.63 -13.13
CA TYR A 35 -9.64 10.89 -14.55
C TYR A 35 -10.37 9.87 -15.42
N GLU A 36 -10.21 8.58 -15.12
CA GLU A 36 -10.86 7.48 -15.86
C GLU A 36 -12.38 7.52 -15.75
N ALA A 37 -12.91 7.94 -14.60
CA ALA A 37 -14.34 8.15 -14.39
C ALA A 37 -14.89 9.45 -15.02
N GLY A 38 -14.03 10.27 -15.64
CA GLY A 38 -14.43 11.55 -16.24
C GLY A 38 -14.79 12.65 -15.23
N ILE A 39 -14.47 12.46 -13.94
CA ILE A 39 -14.73 13.45 -12.87
C ILE A 39 -13.74 14.60 -12.96
N SER A 40 -12.47 14.30 -13.24
CA SER A 40 -11.40 15.28 -13.32
C SER A 40 -10.83 15.37 -14.74
N PRO A 41 -10.69 16.57 -15.32
CA PRO A 41 -10.00 16.76 -16.59
C PRO A 41 -8.47 16.73 -16.46
N ILE A 42 -7.95 16.72 -15.23
CA ILE A 42 -6.52 16.81 -14.96
C ILE A 42 -5.89 15.43 -15.15
N LYS A 43 -4.91 15.32 -16.05
CA LYS A 43 -4.17 14.09 -16.28
C LYS A 43 -3.49 13.64 -14.99
N PRO A 44 -3.52 12.34 -14.63
CA PRO A 44 -2.94 11.82 -13.39
C PRO A 44 -1.48 12.20 -13.16
N ILE A 45 -0.68 12.26 -14.22
CA ILE A 45 0.73 12.64 -14.12
C ILE A 45 0.91 14.08 -13.61
N LEU A 46 0.05 15.03 -14.01
CA LEU A 46 0.13 16.42 -13.55
C LEU A 46 -0.20 16.53 -12.06
N PHE A 47 -1.20 15.79 -11.59
CA PHE A 47 -1.51 15.71 -10.16
C PHE A 47 -0.34 15.11 -9.39
N THR A 48 0.25 14.01 -9.89
CA THR A 48 1.41 13.37 -9.27
C THR A 48 2.58 14.35 -9.17
N LEU A 49 2.93 15.05 -10.24
CA LEU A 49 4.02 16.03 -10.25
C LEU A 49 3.76 17.18 -9.27
N ALA A 50 2.53 17.72 -9.22
CA ALA A 50 2.16 18.77 -8.28
C ALA A 50 2.28 18.28 -6.83
N ALA A 51 1.76 17.09 -6.51
CA ALA A 51 1.87 16.51 -5.18
C ALA A 51 3.32 16.24 -4.78
N VAL A 52 4.16 15.71 -5.68
CA VAL A 52 5.59 15.49 -5.46
C VAL A 52 6.29 16.81 -5.17
N PHE A 53 6.04 17.84 -5.99
CA PHE A 53 6.63 19.16 -5.81
C PHE A 53 6.29 19.78 -4.44
N VAL A 54 5.00 19.76 -4.06
CA VAL A 54 4.56 20.27 -2.75
C VAL A 54 5.21 19.47 -1.62
N CYS A 55 5.21 18.14 -1.69
CA CYS A 55 5.81 17.28 -0.68
C CYS A 55 7.30 17.54 -0.50
N ILE A 56 8.05 17.73 -1.59
CA ILE A 56 9.49 18.06 -1.53
C ILE A 56 9.69 19.44 -0.91
N CYS A 57 9.00 20.49 -1.38
CA CYS A 57 9.14 21.86 -0.86
C CYS A 57 8.85 21.92 0.64
N VAL A 58 7.74 21.30 1.07
CA VAL A 58 7.37 21.27 2.50
C VAL A 58 8.38 20.45 3.32
N SER A 59 8.89 19.37 2.78
CA SER A 59 9.91 18.54 3.44
C SER A 59 11.22 19.32 3.64
N LEU A 60 11.71 20.00 2.62
CA LEU A 60 12.95 20.79 2.71
C LEU A 60 12.88 21.85 3.82
N VAL A 61 11.74 22.53 3.95
CA VAL A 61 11.51 23.51 5.03
C VAL A 61 11.51 22.83 6.41
N ASN A 62 11.13 21.55 6.51
CA ASN A 62 11.05 20.80 7.77
C ASN A 62 12.33 20.02 8.12
N LYS A 63 13.46 20.24 7.43
CA LYS A 63 14.76 19.63 7.71
C LYS A 63 14.70 18.09 7.71
N PRO A 64 14.65 17.48 6.53
CA PRO A 64 14.52 16.02 6.41
C PRO A 64 15.70 15.28 7.03
N ARG A 65 15.42 14.09 7.57
CA ARG A 65 16.39 13.13 8.09
C ARG A 65 16.32 11.87 7.26
N LEU A 66 17.37 11.58 6.50
CA LEU A 66 17.38 10.42 5.63
C LEU A 66 17.48 9.12 6.43
N CYS A 67 16.57 8.19 6.17
CA CYS A 67 16.63 6.82 6.68
C CYS A 67 17.21 5.90 5.57
N LEU A 68 18.42 5.36 5.79
CA LEU A 68 19.10 4.51 4.80
C LEU A 68 18.30 3.25 4.42
N ALA A 69 17.47 2.72 5.32
CA ALA A 69 16.60 1.58 4.99
C ALA A 69 15.67 1.85 3.82
N VAL A 70 15.30 3.10 3.62
CA VAL A 70 14.44 3.53 2.51
C VAL A 70 15.13 3.34 1.17
N LEU A 71 16.45 3.50 1.10
CA LEU A 71 17.22 3.26 -0.12
C LEU A 71 17.15 1.78 -0.55
N GLY A 72 17.18 0.86 0.43
CA GLY A 72 17.01 -0.57 0.16
C GLY A 72 15.63 -0.88 -0.46
N VAL A 73 14.57 -0.24 0.06
CA VAL A 73 13.21 -0.40 -0.51
C VAL A 73 13.10 0.21 -1.90
N ALA A 74 13.83 1.30 -2.18
CA ALA A 74 13.84 1.96 -3.50
C ALA A 74 14.54 1.15 -4.59
N LEU A 75 15.44 0.25 -4.21
CA LEU A 75 16.29 -0.45 -5.17
C LEU A 75 15.49 -1.30 -6.15
N LEU A 76 14.47 -2.00 -5.69
CA LEU A 76 13.68 -2.90 -6.54
C LEU A 76 12.86 -2.15 -7.60
N PRO A 77 12.07 -1.09 -7.27
CA PRO A 77 11.41 -0.28 -8.29
C PRO A 77 12.39 0.39 -9.25
N ALA A 78 13.57 0.83 -8.78
CA ALA A 78 14.59 1.43 -9.64
C ALA A 78 15.18 0.43 -10.63
N VAL A 79 15.47 -0.80 -10.21
CA VAL A 79 15.96 -1.88 -11.08
C VAL A 79 14.91 -2.22 -12.13
N ARG A 80 13.63 -2.31 -11.77
CA ARG A 80 12.55 -2.57 -12.73
C ARG A 80 12.42 -1.45 -13.75
N LEU A 81 12.47 -0.18 -13.31
CA LEU A 81 12.43 0.96 -14.22
C LEU A 81 13.63 0.94 -15.19
N PHE A 82 14.83 0.66 -14.69
CA PHE A 82 16.02 0.55 -15.54
C PHE A 82 15.87 -0.57 -16.57
N ASP A 83 15.37 -1.73 -16.16
CA ASP A 83 15.11 -2.85 -17.08
C ASP A 83 14.06 -2.49 -18.14
N ALA A 84 12.96 -1.88 -17.76
CA ALA A 84 11.88 -1.50 -18.67
C ALA A 84 12.29 -0.37 -19.63
N ALA A 85 12.98 0.66 -19.12
CA ALA A 85 13.28 1.86 -19.91
C ALA A 85 14.56 1.74 -20.75
N VAL A 86 15.58 1.01 -20.24
CA VAL A 86 16.92 0.97 -20.83
C VAL A 86 17.22 -0.38 -21.45
N LEU A 87 17.10 -1.47 -20.69
CA LEU A 87 17.46 -2.80 -21.17
C LEU A 87 16.42 -3.38 -22.13
N ARG A 88 15.15 -3.07 -21.93
CA ARG A 88 14.01 -3.49 -22.77
C ARG A 88 14.05 -4.99 -23.11
N ARG A 89 14.39 -5.82 -22.12
CA ARG A 89 14.54 -7.28 -22.30
C ARG A 89 13.25 -7.99 -22.71
N PHE A 90 12.11 -7.40 -22.34
CA PHE A 90 10.79 -7.77 -22.81
C PHE A 90 10.30 -6.66 -23.74
N ASP A 91 10.34 -6.89 -25.05
CA ASP A 91 9.85 -5.95 -26.05
C ASP A 91 8.36 -6.20 -26.32
N SER A 92 7.54 -5.23 -25.97
CA SER A 92 6.10 -5.27 -26.20
C SER A 92 5.60 -3.89 -26.60
N SER A 93 4.42 -3.84 -27.27
CA SER A 93 3.73 -2.58 -27.59
C SER A 93 3.35 -1.76 -26.35
N TYR A 94 3.40 -2.37 -25.15
CA TYR A 94 3.08 -1.73 -23.87
C TYR A 94 4.33 -1.28 -23.10
N GLN A 95 5.53 -1.46 -23.64
CA GLN A 95 6.77 -1.20 -22.91
C GLN A 95 6.91 0.26 -22.46
N ASP A 96 6.54 1.20 -23.31
CA ASP A 96 6.60 2.63 -22.97
C ASP A 96 5.57 2.99 -21.88
N GLN A 97 4.40 2.35 -21.88
CA GLN A 97 3.40 2.53 -20.82
C GLN A 97 3.90 1.97 -19.50
N ILE A 98 4.50 0.77 -19.50
CA ILE A 98 5.09 0.16 -18.30
C ILE A 98 6.20 1.07 -17.74
N ALA A 99 7.08 1.60 -18.59
CA ALA A 99 8.12 2.52 -18.17
C ALA A 99 7.56 3.82 -17.57
N MET A 100 6.47 4.36 -18.15
CA MET A 100 5.78 5.54 -17.63
C MET A 100 5.14 5.29 -16.26
N ASP A 101 4.50 4.14 -16.07
CA ASP A 101 3.87 3.76 -14.80
C ASP A 101 4.93 3.57 -13.71
N LEU A 102 6.04 2.91 -14.02
CA LEU A 102 7.17 2.76 -13.10
C LEU A 102 7.84 4.11 -12.77
N MET A 103 7.95 5.02 -13.74
CA MET A 103 8.46 6.37 -13.50
C MET A 103 7.52 7.16 -12.58
N ARG A 104 6.20 7.08 -12.80
CA ARG A 104 5.21 7.68 -11.89
C ARG A 104 5.37 7.13 -10.48
N MET A 105 5.53 5.82 -10.34
CA MET A 105 5.74 5.17 -9.06
C MET A 105 7.01 5.64 -8.37
N LEU A 106 8.11 5.82 -9.10
CA LEU A 106 9.34 6.36 -8.53
C LEU A 106 9.16 7.80 -8.04
N LEU A 107 8.41 8.63 -8.76
CA LEU A 107 8.05 9.98 -8.32
C LEU A 107 7.23 9.96 -7.02
N VAL A 108 6.21 9.10 -6.93
CA VAL A 108 5.43 8.91 -5.71
C VAL A 108 6.31 8.43 -4.56
N PHE A 109 7.21 7.49 -4.83
CA PHE A 109 8.18 7.01 -3.85
C PHE A 109 9.05 8.16 -3.30
N ILE A 110 9.56 9.03 -4.18
CA ILE A 110 10.34 10.21 -3.78
C ILE A 110 9.52 11.13 -2.87
N ALA A 111 8.24 11.40 -3.20
CA ALA A 111 7.36 12.20 -2.37
C ALA A 111 7.16 11.60 -0.97
N ILE A 112 6.91 10.29 -0.89
CA ILE A 112 6.74 9.56 0.37
C ILE A 112 8.02 9.66 1.20
N VAL A 113 9.19 9.39 0.59
CA VAL A 113 10.49 9.48 1.27
C VAL A 113 10.74 10.89 1.80
N ALA A 114 10.51 11.90 0.98
CA ALA A 114 10.72 13.30 1.37
C ALA A 114 9.92 13.65 2.63
N VAL A 115 8.64 13.30 2.65
CA VAL A 115 7.73 13.61 3.76
C VAL A 115 8.02 12.74 5.00
N LEU A 116 8.20 11.43 4.83
CA LEU A 116 8.47 10.52 5.94
C LEU A 116 9.89 10.67 6.51
N SER A 117 10.77 11.40 5.84
CA SER A 117 12.07 11.80 6.38
C SER A 117 12.00 12.97 7.37
N THR A 118 10.84 13.56 7.62
CA THR A 118 10.67 14.70 8.55
C THR A 118 10.46 14.26 10.00
N GLU A 119 10.60 15.19 10.97
CA GLU A 119 10.38 14.88 12.39
C GLU A 119 8.93 14.45 12.71
N LYS A 120 7.95 14.88 11.94
CA LYS A 120 6.52 14.59 12.14
C LYS A 120 6.01 13.41 11.30
N TRP A 121 6.91 12.64 10.71
CA TRP A 121 6.59 11.57 9.78
C TRP A 121 5.49 10.61 10.28
N GLN A 122 5.51 10.25 11.58
CA GLN A 122 4.51 9.33 12.14
C GLN A 122 3.07 9.88 12.02
N LYS A 123 2.89 11.17 12.33
CA LYS A 123 1.58 11.82 12.19
C LYS A 123 1.18 11.94 10.72
N THR A 124 2.14 12.28 9.85
CA THR A 124 1.88 12.41 8.42
C THR A 124 1.54 11.08 7.79
N ALA A 125 2.28 10.00 8.11
CA ALA A 125 1.97 8.64 7.65
C ALA A 125 0.60 8.16 8.16
N LEU A 126 0.26 8.45 9.42
CA LEU A 126 -1.04 8.12 9.99
C LEU A 126 -2.18 8.83 9.22
N TRP A 127 -2.03 10.13 8.95
CA TRP A 127 -3.03 10.87 8.19
C TRP A 127 -3.09 10.46 6.72
N ALA A 128 -1.97 10.11 6.10
CA ALA A 128 -1.96 9.53 4.75
C ALA A 128 -2.76 8.22 4.70
N ALA A 129 -2.55 7.33 5.68
CA ALA A 129 -3.30 6.08 5.77
C ALA A 129 -4.80 6.30 5.99
N VAL A 130 -5.17 7.22 6.90
CA VAL A 130 -6.58 7.57 7.15
C VAL A 130 -7.23 8.16 5.90
N SER A 131 -6.57 9.11 5.25
CA SER A 131 -7.08 9.74 4.02
C SER A 131 -7.25 8.72 2.89
N ALA A 132 -6.27 7.82 2.69
CA ALA A 132 -6.37 6.76 1.70
C ALA A 132 -7.57 5.84 1.96
N MET A 133 -7.78 5.42 3.22
CA MET A 133 -8.92 4.58 3.60
C MET A 133 -10.26 5.27 3.36
N LEU A 134 -10.40 6.53 3.78
CA LEU A 134 -11.63 7.28 3.60
C LEU A 134 -11.95 7.53 2.12
N LEU A 135 -10.94 7.86 1.32
CA LEU A 135 -11.09 8.06 -0.12
C LEU A 135 -11.48 6.75 -0.83
N THR A 136 -10.82 5.64 -0.51
CA THR A 136 -11.12 4.34 -1.11
C THR A 136 -12.51 3.86 -0.73
N THR A 137 -12.83 3.75 0.56
CA THR A 137 -14.16 3.30 1.01
C THR A 137 -15.26 4.27 0.56
N GLY A 138 -15.00 5.58 0.60
CA GLY A 138 -15.97 6.59 0.15
C GLY A 138 -16.27 6.49 -1.33
N SER A 139 -15.24 6.30 -2.18
CA SER A 139 -15.44 6.13 -3.63
C SER A 139 -16.16 4.82 -3.98
N GLU A 140 -15.91 3.73 -3.25
CA GLU A 140 -16.65 2.47 -3.42
C GLU A 140 -18.12 2.61 -3.04
N ILE A 141 -18.42 3.35 -1.97
CA ILE A 141 -19.81 3.65 -1.59
C ILE A 141 -20.50 4.52 -2.66
N CYS A 142 -19.83 5.54 -3.19
CA CYS A 142 -20.37 6.34 -4.29
C CYS A 142 -20.64 5.49 -5.54
N GLU A 143 -19.75 4.53 -5.84
CA GLU A 143 -19.95 3.59 -6.95
C GLU A 143 -21.14 2.65 -6.68
N MET A 144 -21.26 2.11 -5.46
CA MET A 144 -22.38 1.27 -5.02
C MET A 144 -23.72 2.03 -5.14
N LEU A 145 -23.74 3.31 -4.81
CA LEU A 145 -24.94 4.17 -4.93
C LEU A 145 -25.25 4.58 -6.37
N GLY A 146 -24.42 4.16 -7.34
CA GLY A 146 -24.61 4.50 -8.75
C GLY A 146 -24.31 5.95 -9.11
N MET A 147 -23.63 6.69 -8.21
CA MET A 147 -23.25 8.10 -8.46
C MET A 147 -22.15 8.22 -9.52
N VAL A 148 -21.23 7.26 -9.52
CA VAL A 148 -20.08 7.18 -10.44
C VAL A 148 -19.81 5.72 -10.75
N LYS A 149 -19.21 5.43 -11.90
CA LYS A 149 -18.76 4.09 -12.27
C LYS A 149 -17.24 4.10 -12.42
N PHE A 150 -16.54 3.36 -11.57
CA PHE A 150 -15.09 3.21 -11.63
C PHE A 150 -14.67 1.88 -12.24
N THR A 151 -15.35 0.78 -11.91
CA THR A 151 -15.01 -0.55 -12.43
C THR A 151 -15.86 -0.96 -13.62
N SER A 152 -15.27 -1.74 -14.53
CA SER A 152 -15.99 -2.44 -15.60
C SER A 152 -16.56 -3.79 -15.16
N ILE A 153 -16.18 -4.30 -13.99
CA ILE A 153 -16.58 -5.63 -13.50
C ILE A 153 -17.96 -5.52 -12.81
N PRO A 154 -19.00 -6.13 -13.36
CA PRO A 154 -20.35 -6.03 -12.80
C PRO A 154 -20.45 -6.61 -11.39
N GLY A 155 -21.23 -5.97 -10.51
CA GLY A 155 -21.52 -6.46 -9.16
C GLY A 155 -20.38 -6.37 -8.16
N ARG A 156 -19.25 -5.76 -8.53
CA ARG A 156 -18.11 -5.50 -7.65
C ARG A 156 -17.74 -4.03 -7.70
N PHE A 157 -17.30 -3.48 -6.60
CA PHE A 157 -16.94 -2.06 -6.50
C PHE A 157 -15.44 -1.93 -6.26
N ALA A 158 -14.81 -0.96 -6.91
CA ALA A 158 -13.37 -0.74 -6.84
C ALA A 158 -13.02 0.70 -6.42
N GLY A 159 -13.98 1.61 -6.48
CA GLY A 159 -13.72 3.02 -6.28
C GLY A 159 -12.59 3.51 -7.19
N PHE A 160 -11.78 4.43 -6.73
CA PHE A 160 -10.69 5.01 -7.51
C PHE A 160 -9.65 4.01 -8.05
N ASN A 161 -9.61 2.78 -7.51
CA ASN A 161 -8.61 1.78 -7.93
C ASN A 161 -8.96 1.07 -9.24
N SER A 162 -10.10 1.34 -9.86
CA SER A 162 -10.59 0.77 -11.13
C SER A 162 -10.71 -0.76 -11.17
N HIS A 163 -9.97 -1.49 -10.34
CA HIS A 163 -10.02 -2.95 -10.27
C HIS A 163 -10.28 -3.42 -8.83
N PRO A 164 -11.34 -4.24 -8.59
CA PRO A 164 -11.82 -4.57 -7.23
C PRO A 164 -10.90 -5.50 -6.41
N ASN A 165 -9.74 -5.88 -6.92
CA ASN A 165 -8.75 -6.62 -6.13
C ASN A 165 -7.75 -5.71 -5.39
N PHE A 166 -7.61 -4.42 -5.76
CA PHE A 166 -6.67 -3.50 -5.13
C PHE A 166 -7.18 -2.89 -3.80
N PRO A 167 -8.44 -2.44 -3.68
CA PRO A 167 -8.93 -1.83 -2.45
C PRO A 167 -8.76 -2.68 -1.19
N PRO A 168 -9.02 -4.01 -1.20
CA PRO A 168 -8.82 -4.82 0.00
C PRO A 168 -7.37 -4.85 0.46
N VAL A 169 -6.42 -4.86 -0.49
CA VAL A 169 -4.98 -4.80 -0.19
C VAL A 169 -4.64 -3.48 0.45
N LEU A 170 -5.03 -2.37 -0.21
CA LEU A 170 -4.83 -1.02 0.28
C LEU A 170 -5.40 -0.85 1.70
N LEU A 171 -6.66 -1.23 1.91
CA LEU A 171 -7.33 -1.05 3.21
C LEU A 171 -6.63 -1.83 4.32
N CYS A 172 -6.18 -3.07 4.07
CA CYS A 172 -5.42 -3.83 5.05
C CYS A 172 -4.03 -3.23 5.32
N GLU A 173 -3.32 -2.75 4.31
CA GLU A 173 -2.02 -2.10 4.49
C GLU A 173 -2.15 -0.77 5.26
N MET A 174 -3.16 0.03 4.95
CA MET A 174 -3.43 1.27 5.69
C MET A 174 -3.82 1.00 7.15
N LEU A 175 -4.64 -0.02 7.41
CA LEU A 175 -4.90 -0.49 8.78
C LEU A 175 -3.62 -0.93 9.48
N GLY A 176 -2.74 -1.64 8.78
CA GLY A 176 -1.43 -2.01 9.30
C GLY A 176 -0.60 -0.80 9.74
N ILE A 177 -0.55 0.27 8.93
CA ILE A 177 0.08 1.54 9.28
C ILE A 177 -0.58 2.15 10.53
N ILE A 178 -1.91 2.21 10.56
CA ILE A 178 -2.67 2.79 11.67
C ILE A 178 -2.40 2.03 12.97
N PHE A 179 -2.43 0.69 12.95
CA PHE A 179 -2.13 -0.13 14.12
C PHE A 179 -0.67 0.02 14.57
N ALA A 180 0.26 0.20 13.65
CA ALA A 180 1.68 0.41 13.98
C ALA A 180 1.95 1.78 14.62
N LEU A 181 1.19 2.82 14.25
CA LEU A 181 1.47 4.21 14.66
C LEU A 181 0.52 4.74 15.74
N SER A 182 -0.73 4.26 15.80
CA SER A 182 -1.74 4.71 16.75
C SER A 182 -1.85 3.80 17.95
N LYS A 183 -1.74 4.39 19.15
CA LYS A 183 -2.00 3.69 20.43
C LYS A 183 -3.44 3.81 20.90
N ASN A 184 -4.27 4.59 20.19
CA ASN A 184 -5.65 4.81 20.58
C ASN A 184 -6.55 3.67 20.07
N PHE A 185 -6.91 2.76 20.96
CA PHE A 185 -7.71 1.59 20.63
C PHE A 185 -9.07 1.96 19.99
N ARG A 186 -9.76 2.98 20.53
CA ARG A 186 -11.08 3.42 20.01
C ARG A 186 -10.96 3.95 18.59
N PHE A 187 -9.94 4.75 18.33
CA PHE A 187 -9.65 5.25 16.99
C PHE A 187 -9.35 4.10 16.01
N ASN A 188 -8.56 3.12 16.44
CA ASN A 188 -8.23 1.97 15.60
C ASN A 188 -9.48 1.12 15.30
N CYS A 189 -10.38 0.95 16.26
CA CYS A 189 -11.69 0.30 16.03
C CYS A 189 -12.58 1.09 15.05
N LEU A 190 -12.57 2.43 15.12
CA LEU A 190 -13.24 3.25 14.13
C LEU A 190 -12.69 3.02 12.72
N MET A 191 -11.38 2.92 12.59
CA MET A 191 -10.75 2.65 11.28
C MET A 191 -11.05 1.22 10.78
N ILE A 192 -11.18 0.24 11.67
CA ILE A 192 -11.71 -1.09 11.30
C ILE A 192 -13.13 -0.95 10.73
N ALA A 193 -14.00 -0.17 11.41
CA ALA A 193 -15.36 0.05 10.94
C ALA A 193 -15.44 0.75 9.57
N VAL A 194 -14.43 1.54 9.19
CA VAL A 194 -14.28 2.11 7.84
C VAL A 194 -13.80 1.07 6.83
N ALA A 195 -12.83 0.21 7.21
CA ALA A 195 -12.26 -0.77 6.28
C ALA A 195 -13.21 -1.93 5.96
N VAL A 196 -14.03 -2.36 6.92
CA VAL A 196 -14.93 -3.51 6.75
C VAL A 196 -15.88 -3.34 5.56
N PRO A 197 -16.68 -2.26 5.44
CA PRO A 197 -17.53 -2.07 4.27
C PRO A 197 -16.72 -1.96 2.97
N GLY A 198 -15.59 -1.25 2.96
CA GLY A 198 -14.74 -1.16 1.77
C GLY A 198 -14.30 -2.52 1.27
N VAL A 199 -13.73 -3.36 2.14
CA VAL A 199 -13.32 -4.72 1.74
C VAL A 199 -14.52 -5.58 1.33
N ALA A 200 -15.66 -5.45 2.01
CA ALA A 200 -16.87 -6.22 1.70
C ALA A 200 -17.42 -5.88 0.30
N LEU A 201 -17.46 -4.60 -0.07
CA LEU A 201 -17.98 -4.12 -1.35
C LEU A 201 -17.20 -4.65 -2.57
N THR A 202 -15.94 -5.03 -2.38
CA THR A 202 -15.13 -5.59 -3.47
C THR A 202 -15.41 -7.07 -3.75
N TYR A 203 -16.05 -7.77 -2.82
CA TYR A 203 -16.22 -9.23 -2.83
C TYR A 203 -14.90 -10.01 -3.02
N GLY A 204 -13.81 -9.45 -2.54
CA GLY A 204 -12.47 -10.03 -2.60
C GLY A 204 -12.23 -11.04 -1.48
N ARG A 205 -12.29 -12.36 -1.76
CA ARG A 205 -12.14 -13.45 -0.77
C ARG A 205 -10.87 -13.34 0.07
N SER A 206 -9.72 -13.22 -0.57
CA SER A 206 -8.43 -13.07 0.13
C SER A 206 -8.41 -11.83 1.01
N GLY A 207 -9.00 -10.73 0.54
CA GLY A 207 -9.12 -9.49 1.30
C GLY A 207 -9.91 -9.65 2.58
N MET A 208 -11.06 -10.30 2.51
CA MET A 208 -11.90 -10.56 3.69
C MET A 208 -11.19 -11.42 4.74
N VAL A 209 -10.49 -12.48 4.30
CA VAL A 209 -9.74 -13.37 5.20
C VAL A 209 -8.59 -12.61 5.86
N ILE A 210 -7.80 -11.86 5.09
CA ILE A 210 -6.66 -11.11 5.62
C ILE A 210 -7.13 -10.00 6.58
N LEU A 211 -8.21 -9.28 6.24
CA LEU A 211 -8.82 -8.30 7.11
C LEU A 211 -9.28 -8.94 8.43
N ALA A 212 -9.97 -10.07 8.36
CA ALA A 212 -10.45 -10.79 9.54
C ALA A 212 -9.30 -11.23 10.45
N LEU A 213 -8.22 -11.77 9.88
CA LEU A 213 -7.03 -12.16 10.62
C LEU A 213 -6.31 -10.97 11.24
N LEU A 214 -6.12 -9.88 10.48
CA LEU A 214 -5.46 -8.66 10.95
C LEU A 214 -6.25 -8.00 12.09
N CYS A 215 -7.55 -7.80 11.89
CA CYS A 215 -8.43 -7.19 12.89
C CYS A 215 -8.64 -8.10 14.10
N GLY A 216 -8.82 -9.40 13.87
CA GLY A 216 -8.96 -10.41 14.93
C GLY A 216 -7.73 -10.44 15.81
N ALA A 217 -6.52 -10.50 15.24
CA ALA A 217 -5.28 -10.44 15.99
C ALA A 217 -5.16 -9.14 16.79
N TYR A 218 -5.47 -7.99 16.15
CA TYR A 218 -5.42 -6.69 16.84
C TYR A 218 -6.38 -6.63 18.04
N VAL A 219 -7.63 -7.03 17.83
CA VAL A 219 -8.67 -7.01 18.87
C VAL A 219 -8.32 -7.97 20.01
N LEU A 220 -7.95 -9.21 19.72
CA LEU A 220 -7.62 -10.22 20.73
C LEU A 220 -6.43 -9.81 21.61
N LEU A 221 -5.36 -9.28 21.01
CA LEU A 221 -4.19 -8.84 21.75
C LEU A 221 -4.45 -7.61 22.63
N ASN A 222 -5.46 -6.81 22.30
CA ASN A 222 -5.85 -5.61 23.05
C ASN A 222 -7.14 -5.80 23.92
N ALA A 223 -7.78 -6.98 23.86
CA ALA A 223 -9.07 -7.26 24.49
C ALA A 223 -9.07 -7.04 26.00
N ARG A 224 -8.03 -7.51 26.71
CA ARG A 224 -7.95 -7.45 28.17
C ARG A 224 -8.11 -6.02 28.72
N ARG A 225 -7.55 -5.02 28.01
CA ARG A 225 -7.56 -3.62 28.44
C ARG A 225 -8.83 -2.87 28.04
N ASN A 226 -9.60 -3.41 27.11
CA ASN A 226 -10.72 -2.71 26.45
C ASN A 226 -12.00 -3.54 26.40
N PHE A 227 -12.15 -4.52 27.29
CA PHE A 227 -13.24 -5.50 27.26
C PHE A 227 -14.64 -4.87 27.18
N GLY A 228 -14.92 -3.86 28.02
CA GLY A 228 -16.23 -3.19 28.02
C GLY A 228 -16.56 -2.48 26.71
N PHE A 229 -15.53 -1.86 26.08
CA PHE A 229 -15.71 -1.24 24.75
C PHE A 229 -15.92 -2.30 23.65
N LEU A 230 -15.20 -3.42 23.70
CA LEU A 230 -15.39 -4.52 22.77
C LEU A 230 -16.78 -5.14 22.88
N LEU A 231 -17.28 -5.34 24.08
CA LEU A 231 -18.65 -5.83 24.32
C LEU A 231 -19.68 -4.89 23.68
N LEU A 232 -19.53 -3.57 23.87
CA LEU A 232 -20.40 -2.57 23.26
C LEU A 232 -20.35 -2.64 21.73
N VAL A 233 -19.13 -2.70 21.15
CA VAL A 233 -18.95 -2.81 19.69
C VAL A 233 -19.60 -4.09 19.16
N THR A 234 -19.44 -5.22 19.86
CA THR A 234 -20.02 -6.50 19.43
C THR A 234 -21.56 -6.42 19.45
N ILE A 235 -22.16 -5.84 20.50
CA ILE A 235 -23.61 -5.66 20.61
C ILE A 235 -24.16 -4.82 19.45
N ILE A 236 -23.41 -3.84 18.96
CA ILE A 236 -23.82 -2.97 17.84
C ILE A 236 -23.49 -3.62 16.48
N ALA A 237 -22.30 -4.21 16.34
CA ALA A 237 -21.82 -4.73 15.06
C ALA A 237 -22.56 -5.99 14.59
N VAL A 238 -22.95 -6.88 15.51
CA VAL A 238 -23.66 -8.13 15.15
C VAL A 238 -25.01 -7.84 14.47
N PRO A 239 -25.89 -6.98 15.01
CA PRO A 239 -27.12 -6.60 14.32
C PRO A 239 -26.88 -5.88 12.99
N LEU A 240 -25.90 -4.97 12.94
CA LEU A 240 -25.57 -4.25 11.70
C LEU A 240 -25.05 -5.19 10.60
N LEU A 241 -24.26 -6.19 10.95
CA LEU A 241 -23.83 -7.24 10.01
C LEU A 241 -25.03 -8.06 9.53
N GLY A 242 -25.95 -8.41 10.42
CA GLY A 242 -27.19 -9.11 10.05
C GLY A 242 -28.04 -8.31 9.06
N ILE A 243 -28.21 -7.01 9.30
CA ILE A 243 -28.90 -6.09 8.36
C ILE A 243 -28.13 -6.00 7.04
N GLY A 244 -26.80 -5.85 7.08
CA GLY A 244 -25.96 -5.79 5.90
C GLY A 244 -26.09 -7.05 5.02
N VAL A 245 -26.07 -8.23 5.63
CA VAL A 245 -26.28 -9.52 4.94
C VAL A 245 -27.69 -9.59 4.35
N ALA A 246 -28.72 -9.17 5.07
CA ALA A 246 -30.10 -9.15 4.56
C ALA A 246 -30.27 -8.20 3.37
N VAL A 247 -29.65 -7.01 3.40
CA VAL A 247 -29.65 -6.05 2.29
C VAL A 247 -28.89 -6.61 1.09
N LEU A 248 -27.76 -7.26 1.29
CA LEU A 248 -27.01 -7.92 0.21
C LEU A 248 -27.81 -9.06 -0.43
N GLN A 249 -28.49 -9.89 0.40
CA GLN A 249 -29.35 -10.96 -0.09
C GLN A 249 -30.54 -10.43 -0.88
N SER A 250 -31.19 -9.34 -0.44
CA SER A 250 -32.29 -8.71 -1.18
C SER A 250 -31.81 -8.11 -2.50
N GLY A 251 -30.60 -7.53 -2.53
CA GLY A 251 -29.96 -7.01 -3.74
C GLY A 251 -29.65 -8.10 -4.77
N THR A 252 -29.23 -9.31 -4.32
CA THR A 252 -29.01 -10.46 -5.22
C THR A 252 -30.30 -10.94 -5.87
N GLN A 253 -31.41 -10.96 -5.13
CA GLN A 253 -32.73 -11.33 -5.66
C GLN A 253 -33.28 -10.32 -6.66
N GLN A 254 -32.93 -9.03 -6.54
CA GLN A 254 -33.38 -7.97 -7.46
C GLN A 254 -32.50 -7.79 -8.72
N GLY A 255 -31.56 -8.69 -8.96
CA GLY A 255 -30.72 -8.70 -10.17
C GLY A 255 -29.59 -7.67 -10.19
N VAL A 256 -29.28 -7.03 -9.06
CA VAL A 256 -28.12 -6.13 -8.92
C VAL A 256 -26.80 -6.91 -9.08
N MET A 257 -26.79 -8.21 -8.74
CA MET A 257 -25.66 -9.11 -9.00
C MET A 257 -25.93 -9.98 -10.24
N LYS A 258 -25.83 -9.42 -11.42
CA LYS A 258 -25.94 -10.16 -12.68
C LYS A 258 -24.72 -11.05 -13.00
N ASP A 259 -23.62 -10.91 -12.28
CA ASP A 259 -22.44 -11.71 -12.50
C ASP A 259 -22.53 -13.05 -11.73
N LYS A 260 -22.72 -14.14 -12.50
CA LYS A 260 -22.78 -15.50 -11.99
C LYS A 260 -21.57 -15.86 -11.13
N ASN A 261 -20.37 -15.40 -11.52
CA ASN A 261 -19.13 -15.62 -10.76
C ASN A 261 -19.18 -15.00 -9.36
N THR A 262 -19.80 -13.83 -9.21
CA THR A 262 -19.91 -13.14 -7.90
C THR A 262 -20.95 -13.85 -7.03
N ALA A 263 -22.07 -14.28 -7.59
CA ALA A 263 -23.09 -15.04 -6.89
C ALA A 263 -22.55 -16.41 -6.40
N ASP A 264 -21.89 -17.16 -7.28
CA ASP A 264 -21.26 -18.46 -6.95
C ASP A 264 -20.20 -18.32 -5.86
N ARG A 265 -19.44 -17.21 -5.84
CA ARG A 265 -18.45 -16.90 -4.80
C ARG A 265 -19.09 -16.62 -3.45
N LEU A 266 -20.18 -15.88 -3.41
CA LEU A 266 -20.93 -15.63 -2.18
C LEU A 266 -21.54 -16.90 -1.62
N GLU A 267 -22.13 -17.73 -2.48
CA GLU A 267 -22.65 -19.03 -2.10
C GLU A 267 -21.55 -19.93 -1.54
N ALA A 268 -20.37 -19.98 -2.19
CA ALA A 268 -19.23 -20.74 -1.70
C ALA A 268 -18.72 -20.25 -0.33
N ILE A 269 -18.69 -18.95 -0.10
CA ILE A 269 -18.30 -18.37 1.21
C ILE A 269 -19.36 -18.72 2.27
N TYR A 270 -20.64 -18.58 1.95
CA TYR A 270 -21.74 -18.88 2.86
C TYR A 270 -21.77 -20.37 3.27
N ASN A 271 -21.53 -21.26 2.30
CA ASN A 271 -21.54 -22.71 2.52
C ASN A 271 -20.18 -23.25 3.01
N LEU A 272 -19.16 -22.40 3.21
CA LEU A 272 -17.78 -22.78 3.55
C LEU A 272 -17.21 -23.85 2.56
N ASP A 273 -17.61 -23.78 1.30
CA ASP A 273 -17.18 -24.69 0.25
C ASP A 273 -15.83 -24.23 -0.31
N PHE A 274 -14.76 -24.71 0.29
CA PHE A 274 -13.39 -24.35 -0.09
C PHE A 274 -12.99 -24.87 -1.48
N ASP A 275 -13.64 -25.90 -1.99
CA ASP A 275 -13.32 -26.40 -3.35
C ASP A 275 -13.87 -25.48 -4.44
N LYS A 276 -15.05 -24.94 -4.26
CA LYS A 276 -15.58 -23.87 -5.14
C LYS A 276 -14.78 -22.54 -5.02
N LEU A 277 -13.98 -22.38 -3.98
CA LEU A 277 -13.11 -21.22 -3.81
C LEU A 277 -11.82 -21.30 -4.65
N LYS A 278 -11.43 -22.48 -5.13
CA LYS A 278 -10.28 -22.65 -6.02
C LYS A 278 -10.59 -22.01 -7.38
N SER A 279 -9.59 -21.36 -7.98
CA SER A 279 -9.67 -20.85 -9.35
C SER A 279 -8.70 -21.66 -10.21
N PRO A 280 -9.20 -22.63 -11.00
CA PRO A 280 -8.35 -23.46 -11.87
C PRO A 280 -7.50 -22.61 -12.83
N GLU A 281 -8.05 -21.50 -13.32
CA GLU A 281 -7.36 -20.55 -14.19
C GLU A 281 -6.12 -19.98 -13.50
N ARG A 282 -6.22 -19.52 -12.24
CA ARG A 282 -5.07 -18.97 -11.51
C ARG A 282 -3.97 -20.02 -11.25
N VAL A 283 -4.36 -21.26 -11.02
CA VAL A 283 -3.39 -22.36 -10.84
C VAL A 283 -2.64 -22.60 -12.15
N LYS A 284 -3.37 -22.58 -13.27
CA LYS A 284 -2.77 -22.71 -14.60
C LYS A 284 -1.82 -21.54 -14.87
N ASP A 285 -2.28 -20.28 -14.70
CA ASP A 285 -1.47 -19.08 -14.93
C ASP A 285 -0.19 -19.09 -14.08
N LEU A 286 -0.28 -19.55 -12.83
CA LEU A 286 0.88 -19.71 -11.95
C LEU A 286 1.86 -20.76 -12.47
N ASN A 287 1.37 -21.90 -12.93
CA ASN A 287 2.22 -22.97 -13.47
C ASN A 287 2.89 -22.56 -14.78
N ASP A 288 2.13 -21.95 -15.68
CA ASP A 288 2.67 -21.45 -16.96
C ASP A 288 3.76 -20.39 -16.72
N ALA A 289 3.54 -19.46 -15.78
CA ALA A 289 4.53 -18.47 -15.39
C ALA A 289 5.76 -19.09 -14.72
N TRP A 290 5.58 -20.12 -13.89
CA TRP A 290 6.68 -20.88 -13.27
C TRP A 290 7.55 -21.57 -14.31
N GLU A 291 6.92 -22.31 -15.23
CA GLU A 291 7.65 -22.98 -16.33
C GLU A 291 8.42 -21.97 -17.20
N MET A 292 7.82 -20.82 -17.46
CA MET A 292 8.48 -19.78 -18.23
C MET A 292 9.66 -19.17 -17.47
N ALA A 293 9.51 -18.87 -16.16
CA ALA A 293 10.61 -18.37 -15.33
C ALA A 293 11.79 -19.38 -15.26
N ALA A 294 11.49 -20.68 -15.23
CA ALA A 294 12.51 -21.73 -15.22
C ALA A 294 13.35 -21.81 -16.50
N LYS A 295 12.87 -21.27 -17.63
CA LYS A 295 13.64 -21.20 -18.89
C LYS A 295 14.76 -20.16 -18.85
N LYS A 296 14.61 -19.07 -18.07
CA LYS A 296 15.63 -18.03 -17.87
C LYS A 296 15.79 -17.67 -16.38
N PRO A 297 16.24 -18.60 -15.53
CA PRO A 297 16.17 -18.44 -14.08
C PRO A 297 17.06 -17.32 -13.53
N LEU A 298 18.19 -17.04 -14.16
CA LEU A 298 19.18 -16.10 -13.63
C LEU A 298 18.80 -14.64 -13.86
N LEU A 299 18.38 -14.27 -15.05
CA LEU A 299 18.12 -12.87 -15.42
C LEU A 299 16.64 -12.56 -15.66
N GLY A 300 15.80 -13.59 -15.76
CA GLY A 300 14.38 -13.44 -16.11
C GLY A 300 14.18 -13.05 -17.59
N HIS A 301 12.94 -12.70 -17.90
CA HIS A 301 12.50 -12.37 -19.26
C HIS A 301 12.35 -10.87 -19.51
N GLY A 302 12.48 -10.04 -18.48
CA GLY A 302 12.32 -8.59 -18.55
C GLY A 302 11.03 -8.11 -17.89
N THR A 303 11.08 -6.87 -17.40
CA THR A 303 9.99 -6.21 -16.69
C THR A 303 8.79 -6.01 -17.61
N GLY A 304 7.60 -6.36 -17.12
CA GLY A 304 6.33 -6.21 -17.82
C GLY A 304 5.77 -7.49 -18.41
N ILE A 305 6.55 -8.58 -18.49
CA ILE A 305 6.04 -9.87 -18.99
C ILE A 305 4.95 -10.42 -18.05
N SER A 306 5.10 -10.22 -16.73
CA SER A 306 4.05 -10.46 -15.76
C SER A 306 2.99 -9.37 -15.90
N GLY A 307 1.77 -9.73 -16.22
CA GLY A 307 0.69 -8.77 -16.44
C GLY A 307 0.35 -8.52 -17.91
N THR A 308 1.27 -8.75 -18.84
CA THR A 308 0.97 -8.66 -20.29
C THR A 308 0.74 -10.02 -20.93
N ILE A 309 1.59 -11.01 -20.63
CA ILE A 309 1.48 -12.38 -21.18
C ILE A 309 1.04 -13.35 -20.11
N PHE A 310 1.59 -13.26 -18.92
CA PHE A 310 1.29 -14.14 -17.79
C PHE A 310 0.76 -13.34 -16.62
N ALA A 311 -0.24 -13.89 -15.92
CA ALA A 311 -0.80 -13.29 -14.71
C ALA A 311 -0.66 -14.26 -13.52
N PRO A 312 0.56 -14.48 -12.98
CA PRO A 312 0.79 -15.53 -11.97
C PRO A 312 0.04 -15.30 -10.66
N HIS A 313 -0.51 -14.11 -10.44
CA HIS A 313 -1.16 -13.72 -9.18
C HIS A 313 -0.33 -14.03 -7.94
N ASN A 314 1.00 -14.01 -8.07
CA ASN A 314 1.98 -14.27 -7.04
C ASN A 314 3.21 -13.39 -7.29
N GLU A 315 3.51 -12.49 -6.35
CA GLU A 315 4.58 -11.51 -6.53
C GLU A 315 5.97 -12.15 -6.62
N TYR A 316 6.21 -13.25 -5.92
CA TYR A 316 7.50 -13.96 -5.99
C TYR A 316 7.76 -14.53 -7.39
N VAL A 317 6.73 -15.17 -7.96
CA VAL A 317 6.83 -15.75 -9.31
C VAL A 317 6.90 -14.64 -10.36
N SER A 318 6.15 -13.54 -10.18
CA SER A 318 6.23 -12.36 -11.05
C SER A 318 7.66 -11.80 -11.11
N LEU A 319 8.29 -11.61 -9.96
CA LEU A 319 9.64 -11.07 -9.90
C LEU A 319 10.69 -12.03 -10.42
N TRP A 320 10.53 -13.33 -10.16
CA TRP A 320 11.42 -14.34 -10.74
C TRP A 320 11.30 -14.38 -12.27
N LEU A 321 10.08 -14.34 -12.79
CA LEU A 321 9.81 -14.29 -14.23
C LEU A 321 10.42 -13.04 -14.89
N GLU A 322 10.33 -11.88 -14.25
CA GLU A 322 10.81 -10.61 -14.80
C GLU A 322 12.31 -10.40 -14.63
N LEU A 323 12.80 -10.50 -13.39
CA LEU A 323 14.16 -10.12 -13.00
C LEU A 323 15.08 -11.32 -12.67
N GLY A 324 14.53 -12.54 -12.70
CA GLY A 324 15.26 -13.74 -12.34
C GLY A 324 15.56 -13.84 -10.83
N ILE A 325 16.54 -14.69 -10.49
CA ILE A 325 17.00 -14.91 -9.12
C ILE A 325 17.41 -13.60 -8.42
N PRO A 326 18.12 -12.64 -9.01
CA PRO A 326 18.45 -11.38 -8.38
C PRO A 326 17.22 -10.60 -7.87
N GLY A 327 16.17 -10.50 -8.67
CA GLY A 327 14.92 -9.86 -8.28
C GLY A 327 14.22 -10.57 -7.12
N LEU A 328 14.16 -11.89 -7.20
CA LEU A 328 13.59 -12.73 -6.14
C LEU A 328 14.37 -12.62 -4.82
N VAL A 329 15.72 -12.67 -4.88
CA VAL A 329 16.58 -12.56 -3.69
C VAL A 329 16.46 -11.18 -3.05
N LEU A 330 16.42 -10.12 -3.85
CA LEU A 330 16.26 -8.75 -3.36
C LEU A 330 14.92 -8.59 -2.63
N PHE A 331 13.85 -9.12 -3.21
CA PHE A 331 12.51 -9.06 -2.63
C PHE A 331 12.39 -9.91 -1.35
N ALA A 332 12.79 -11.18 -1.43
CA ALA A 332 12.78 -12.08 -0.28
C ALA A 332 13.69 -11.60 0.85
N GLY A 333 14.86 -11.05 0.50
CA GLY A 333 15.79 -10.43 1.46
C GLY A 333 15.19 -9.23 2.18
N THR A 334 14.44 -8.39 1.47
CA THR A 334 13.70 -7.28 2.06
C THR A 334 12.66 -7.78 3.08
N TRP A 335 11.89 -8.82 2.74
CA TRP A 335 10.94 -9.44 3.67
C TRP A 335 11.62 -10.06 4.89
N LEU A 336 12.67 -10.83 4.67
CA LEU A 336 13.42 -11.43 5.76
C LEU A 336 13.96 -10.38 6.74
N TRP A 337 14.48 -9.28 6.19
CA TRP A 337 14.94 -8.16 7.01
C TRP A 337 13.78 -7.50 7.80
N LEU A 338 12.63 -7.21 7.16
CA LEU A 338 11.47 -6.60 7.83
C LEU A 338 10.91 -7.51 8.93
N ILE A 339 10.76 -8.81 8.66
CA ILE A 339 10.28 -9.81 9.64
C ILE A 339 11.24 -9.86 10.82
N THR A 340 12.53 -10.07 10.56
CA THR A 340 13.56 -10.16 11.61
C THR A 340 13.59 -8.90 12.47
N ARG A 341 13.55 -7.72 11.85
CA ARG A 341 13.49 -6.46 12.57
C ARG A 341 12.21 -6.31 13.39
N SER A 342 11.06 -6.71 12.86
CA SER A 342 9.76 -6.67 13.57
C SER A 342 9.79 -7.58 14.81
N VAL A 343 10.33 -8.79 14.69
CA VAL A 343 10.47 -9.73 15.83
C VAL A 343 11.43 -9.17 16.89
N LEU A 344 12.57 -8.64 16.46
CA LEU A 344 13.59 -8.10 17.39
C LEU A 344 13.15 -6.81 18.08
N THR A 345 12.37 -5.96 17.44
CA THR A 345 11.89 -4.70 18.03
C THR A 345 10.63 -4.88 18.84
N GLY A 346 9.87 -5.92 18.54
CA GLY A 346 8.54 -6.17 19.14
C GLY A 346 7.51 -5.11 18.81
N GLY A 347 6.33 -5.21 19.39
CA GLY A 347 5.32 -4.18 19.37
C GLY A 347 4.39 -4.20 18.15
N GLN A 348 3.75 -3.05 17.90
CA GLN A 348 2.65 -2.92 16.94
C GLN A 348 3.07 -2.96 15.46
N ALA A 349 4.40 -2.87 15.18
CA ALA A 349 4.92 -2.97 13.81
C ALA A 349 4.57 -4.31 13.14
N GLY A 350 4.40 -5.39 13.93
CA GLY A 350 4.01 -6.71 13.44
C GLY A 350 2.72 -6.71 12.62
N TYR A 351 1.74 -5.86 12.96
CA TYR A 351 0.49 -5.75 12.18
C TYR A 351 0.73 -5.23 10.76
N LEU A 352 1.61 -4.22 10.62
CA LEU A 352 1.96 -3.67 9.32
C LEU A 352 2.72 -4.70 8.47
N ILE A 353 3.69 -5.40 9.09
CA ILE A 353 4.45 -6.45 8.38
C ILE A 353 3.54 -7.61 7.98
N PHE A 354 2.60 -8.02 8.84
CA PHE A 354 1.60 -9.00 8.49
C PHE A 354 0.75 -8.56 7.30
N ALA A 355 0.19 -7.35 7.32
CA ALA A 355 -0.62 -6.82 6.22
C ALA A 355 0.14 -6.79 4.90
N LEU A 356 1.41 -6.38 4.92
CA LEU A 356 2.28 -6.36 3.75
C LEU A 356 2.55 -7.77 3.19
N ILE A 357 2.87 -8.75 4.04
CA ILE A 357 3.26 -10.09 3.58
C ILE A 357 2.06 -10.93 3.15
N ALA A 358 0.94 -10.81 3.86
CA ALA A 358 -0.22 -11.69 3.67
C ALA A 358 -0.77 -11.69 2.23
N TYR A 359 -0.59 -10.59 1.50
CA TYR A 359 -1.04 -10.48 0.12
C TYR A 359 -0.01 -10.91 -0.94
N THR A 360 1.28 -11.03 -0.61
CA THR A 360 2.32 -11.33 -1.61
C THR A 360 2.09 -12.64 -2.36
N PRO A 361 1.52 -13.70 -1.76
CA PRO A 361 1.20 -14.94 -2.47
C PRO A 361 -0.03 -14.86 -3.38
N PHE A 362 -0.86 -13.81 -3.23
CA PHE A 362 -2.17 -13.68 -3.90
C PHE A 362 -2.26 -12.50 -4.85
N GLY A 363 -1.22 -11.69 -4.95
CA GLY A 363 -1.15 -10.49 -5.77
C GLY A 363 0.01 -10.53 -6.76
N GLN A 364 -0.04 -9.65 -7.75
CA GLN A 364 1.06 -9.33 -8.65
C GLN A 364 1.04 -7.83 -8.94
N GLY A 365 2.20 -7.27 -9.32
CA GLY A 365 2.31 -5.84 -9.62
C GLY A 365 2.17 -4.94 -8.40
N ARG A 366 2.30 -5.47 -7.17
CA ARG A 366 2.14 -4.69 -5.94
C ARG A 366 3.23 -3.62 -5.77
N ILE A 367 4.41 -3.88 -6.30
CA ILE A 367 5.52 -2.93 -6.27
C ILE A 367 5.18 -1.67 -7.10
N GLU A 368 4.23 -1.77 -8.02
CA GLU A 368 3.80 -0.70 -8.91
C GLU A 368 2.66 0.15 -8.34
N VAL A 369 2.17 -0.16 -7.14
CA VAL A 369 1.06 0.58 -6.54
C VAL A 369 1.51 1.50 -5.40
N PRO A 370 1.00 2.75 -5.36
CA PRO A 370 1.44 3.77 -4.40
C PRO A 370 1.25 3.38 -2.94
N HIS A 371 0.14 2.71 -2.60
CA HIS A 371 -0.16 2.31 -1.22
C HIS A 371 0.87 1.32 -0.67
N PHE A 372 1.38 0.40 -1.49
CA PHE A 372 2.44 -0.53 -1.11
C PHE A 372 3.74 0.22 -0.77
N SER A 373 4.13 1.21 -1.59
CA SER A 373 5.28 2.06 -1.32
C SER A 373 5.14 2.84 -0.01
N LEU A 374 3.96 3.39 0.27
CA LEU A 374 3.67 4.08 1.53
C LEU A 374 3.82 3.14 2.73
N ALA A 375 3.25 1.93 2.64
CA ALA A 375 3.31 0.93 3.69
C ALA A 375 4.74 0.42 3.92
N MET A 376 5.50 0.12 2.86
CA MET A 376 6.88 -0.35 2.92
C MET A 376 7.84 0.69 3.52
N ILE A 377 7.74 1.95 3.09
CA ILE A 377 8.58 3.03 3.62
C ILE A 377 8.22 3.29 5.08
N THR A 378 6.92 3.26 5.43
CA THR A 378 6.48 3.41 6.82
C THR A 378 7.04 2.27 7.68
N ALA A 379 6.99 1.02 7.22
CA ALA A 379 7.58 -0.13 7.91
C ALA A 379 9.09 0.05 8.12
N ALA A 380 9.81 0.46 7.09
CA ALA A 380 11.24 0.75 7.18
C ALA A 380 11.53 1.85 8.22
N CYS A 381 10.75 2.94 8.25
CA CYS A 381 10.92 4.02 9.21
C CYS A 381 10.58 3.60 10.66
N VAL A 382 9.55 2.77 10.86
CA VAL A 382 9.17 2.23 12.19
C VAL A 382 10.25 1.31 12.75
N LEU A 383 10.80 0.44 11.91
CA LEU A 383 11.74 -0.60 12.33
C LEU A 383 13.22 -0.13 12.40
N TRP A 384 13.51 1.07 11.86
CA TRP A 384 14.87 1.58 11.82
C TRP A 384 15.25 2.28 13.12
N PRO A 385 16.36 1.92 13.77
CA PRO A 385 16.80 2.56 14.99
C PRO A 385 17.11 4.04 14.81
N LYS A 386 16.64 4.90 15.71
CA LYS A 386 16.87 6.36 15.66
C LYS A 386 18.33 6.76 15.53
N ARG A 387 19.27 5.96 16.10
CA ARG A 387 20.72 6.21 16.03
C ARG A 387 21.33 6.20 14.64
N TYR A 388 20.65 5.61 13.65
CA TYR A 388 21.09 5.56 12.24
C TYR A 388 20.34 6.55 11.33
N GLN A 389 19.63 7.51 11.91
CA GLN A 389 19.01 8.61 11.15
C GLN A 389 20.05 9.72 10.98
N PHE A 390 20.50 9.93 9.75
CA PHE A 390 21.46 10.99 9.42
C PHE A 390 20.72 12.29 9.11
N THR A 391 21.22 13.40 9.67
CA THR A 391 20.80 14.73 9.23
C THR A 391 21.78 15.25 8.17
N LEU A 392 21.31 16.01 7.18
CA LEU A 392 22.18 16.67 6.21
C LEU A 392 23.29 17.50 6.89
N ARG A 393 23.02 18.04 8.08
CA ARG A 393 24.03 18.76 8.89
C ARG A 393 25.12 17.86 9.43
N SER A 394 24.82 16.59 9.78
CA SER A 394 25.86 15.66 10.26
C SER A 394 26.81 15.26 9.13
N LEU A 395 26.32 15.16 7.90
CA LEU A 395 27.17 14.93 6.72
C LEU A 395 28.08 16.12 6.45
N GLN A 396 27.58 17.36 6.55
CA GLN A 396 28.39 18.57 6.41
C GLN A 396 29.42 18.76 7.55
N ALA A 397 29.11 18.28 8.75
CA ALA A 397 30.04 18.32 9.87
C ALA A 397 31.20 17.33 9.71
N VAL A 398 30.94 16.16 9.14
CA VAL A 398 31.96 15.14 8.79
C VAL A 398 32.91 15.70 7.71
N ASP A 399 32.36 16.35 6.69
CA ASP A 399 33.15 16.95 5.61
C ASP A 399 34.09 18.06 6.13
N ARG A 400 33.59 18.94 7.03
CA ARG A 400 34.40 19.99 7.66
C ARG A 400 35.50 19.44 8.57
N SER A 401 35.26 18.33 9.27
CA SER A 401 36.27 17.72 10.14
C SER A 401 37.42 17.11 9.34
N HIS A 402 37.15 16.53 8.18
CA HIS A 402 38.17 16.04 7.26
C HIS A 402 38.99 17.15 6.58
N VAL A 403 38.37 18.30 6.27
CA VAL A 403 39.06 19.46 5.72
C VAL A 403 39.99 20.07 6.78
N HIS A 404 39.59 20.19 8.04
CA HIS A 404 40.43 20.71 9.10
C HIS A 404 41.61 19.79 9.44
N GLN A 405 41.44 18.47 9.42
CA GLN A 405 42.55 17.55 9.68
C GLN A 405 43.63 17.58 8.58
N ASN A 406 43.22 17.80 7.33
CA ASN A 406 44.17 17.91 6.22
C ASN A 406 44.93 19.24 6.17
N VAL A 407 44.37 20.31 6.75
CA VAL A 407 45.05 21.63 6.81
C VAL A 407 46.04 21.72 7.97
N VAL A 408 45.74 21.06 9.09
CA VAL A 408 46.63 21.05 10.27
C VAL A 408 47.79 20.05 10.12
N GLY A 409 47.67 19.05 9.26
CA GLY A 409 48.73 18.08 8.96
C GLY A 409 49.79 18.54 7.94
N GLN A 410 49.64 19.75 7.35
CA GLN A 410 50.56 20.33 6.36
C GLN A 410 51.31 21.59 6.87
N ALA A 411 51.11 21.98 8.13
CA ALA A 411 51.88 23.04 8.82
C ALA A 411 52.83 22.45 9.87
#